data_1c17171ad7ae7ebd0d81f7e9fe5bb451
#
_entry.id   1c17171ad7ae7ebd0d81f7e9fe5bb451
#
_cell.length_a   1.000
_cell.length_b   1.000
_cell.length_c   1.000
_cell.angle_alpha   90.00
_cell.angle_beta   90.00
_cell.angle_gamma   90.00
#
_symmetry.space_group_name_H-M   'P 1'
#
loop_
_entity.id
_entity.type
_entity.pdbx_description
1 polymer ?
#
loop_
_entity_poly.entity_id
_entity_poly.type
_entity_poly.pdbx_seq_one_letter_code
_entity_poly.pdbx_strand_id
1 'polypeptide(L)'
;MSALISEYESLNKVELSQILDFHVRFERIHPFADGNGRLGRLLMFKECLRHEITPFILDDKRRTEDLRGMREWDMDRTTLFTPCLEAQARFQAQIDLQKLQEYAQRYKPTDYKED
;
A
#
# COMPACT_ATOMS: atom_id res chain seq x y z
N MET A 1 -9.39 -1.16 -18.83
CA MET A 1 -8.10 -1.42 -18.16
C MET A 1 -6.94 -0.65 -18.80
N SER A 2 -6.76 -0.75 -20.10
CA SER A 2 -5.67 -0.03 -20.78
C SER A 2 -5.72 1.48 -20.57
N ALA A 3 -6.91 2.07 -20.64
CA ALA A 3 -7.08 3.51 -20.45
C ALA A 3 -6.69 3.94 -19.03
N LEU A 4 -7.05 3.14 -18.04
CA LEU A 4 -6.71 3.41 -16.63
C LEU A 4 -5.19 3.39 -16.43
N ILE A 5 -4.53 2.37 -16.97
CA ILE A 5 -3.07 2.22 -16.85
C ILE A 5 -2.37 3.38 -17.57
N SER A 6 -2.79 3.70 -18.80
CA SER A 6 -2.19 4.79 -19.55
C SER A 6 -2.34 6.15 -18.84
N GLU A 7 -3.50 6.40 -18.29
CA GLU A 7 -3.76 7.62 -17.54
C GLU A 7 -2.86 7.72 -16.31
N TYR A 8 -2.75 6.61 -15.56
CA TYR A 8 -1.91 6.56 -14.37
C TYR A 8 -0.42 6.75 -14.73
N GLU A 9 0.05 6.07 -15.76
CA GLU A 9 1.45 6.16 -16.19
C GLU A 9 1.82 7.53 -16.74
N SER A 10 0.84 8.32 -17.17
CA SER A 10 1.08 9.69 -17.66
C SER A 10 1.29 10.70 -16.55
N LEU A 11 1.04 10.34 -15.30
CA LEU A 11 1.19 11.26 -14.17
C LEU A 11 2.67 11.61 -13.93
N ASN A 12 2.96 12.88 -13.80
CA ASN A 12 4.33 13.35 -13.53
C ASN A 12 4.74 13.09 -12.07
N LYS A 13 3.77 13.21 -11.16
CA LYS A 13 4.00 13.00 -9.74
C LYS A 13 2.91 12.11 -9.19
N VAL A 14 3.31 11.08 -8.44
CA VAL A 14 2.37 10.15 -7.84
C VAL A 14 2.50 10.23 -6.33
N GLU A 15 1.39 10.58 -5.69
CA GLU A 15 1.25 10.58 -4.24
C GLU A 15 0.28 9.49 -3.83
N LEU A 16 0.09 9.32 -2.54
CA LEU A 16 -0.83 8.30 -2.03
C LEU A 16 -2.23 8.45 -2.61
N SER A 17 -2.69 9.68 -2.80
CA SER A 17 -4.03 9.95 -3.36
C SER A 17 -4.19 9.35 -4.76
N GLN A 18 -3.17 9.44 -5.61
CA GLN A 18 -3.20 8.87 -6.94
C GLN A 18 -3.16 7.34 -6.92
N ILE A 19 -2.40 6.77 -5.99
CA ILE A 19 -2.34 5.32 -5.82
C ILE A 19 -3.69 4.77 -5.35
N LEU A 20 -4.32 5.43 -4.40
CA LEU A 20 -5.64 5.02 -3.91
C LEU A 20 -6.70 5.19 -4.99
N ASP A 21 -6.65 6.27 -5.77
CA ASP A 21 -7.58 6.47 -6.88
C ASP A 21 -7.44 5.37 -7.92
N PHE A 22 -6.21 5.01 -8.28
CA PHE A 22 -5.95 3.90 -9.19
C PHE A 22 -6.52 2.60 -8.62
N HIS A 23 -6.29 2.33 -7.34
CA HIS A 23 -6.78 1.13 -6.67
C HIS A 23 -8.32 1.04 -6.72
N VAL A 24 -9.01 2.12 -6.41
CA VAL A 24 -10.48 2.17 -6.44
C VAL A 24 -10.99 1.90 -7.85
N ARG A 25 -10.40 2.56 -8.84
CA ARG A 25 -10.81 2.40 -10.24
C ARG A 25 -10.51 1.00 -10.77
N PHE A 26 -9.38 0.42 -10.36
CA PHE A 26 -9.03 -0.96 -10.68
C PHE A 26 -10.08 -1.92 -10.14
N GLU A 27 -10.45 -1.77 -8.89
CA GLU A 27 -11.46 -2.63 -8.26
C GLU A 27 -12.82 -2.50 -8.93
N ARG A 28 -13.18 -1.31 -9.39
CA ARG A 28 -14.45 -1.08 -10.08
C ARG A 28 -14.51 -1.76 -11.44
N ILE A 29 -13.37 -1.88 -12.11
CA ILE A 29 -13.31 -2.54 -13.42
C ILE A 29 -13.48 -4.05 -13.30
N HIS A 30 -13.01 -4.65 -12.20
CA HIS A 30 -13.04 -6.10 -12.00
C HIS A 30 -12.48 -6.86 -13.21
N PRO A 31 -11.20 -6.63 -13.58
CA PRO A 31 -10.65 -7.17 -14.82
C PRO A 31 -10.56 -8.70 -14.87
N PHE A 32 -10.65 -9.35 -13.72
CA PHE A 32 -10.58 -10.81 -13.62
C PHE A 32 -11.83 -11.35 -12.96
N ALA A 33 -12.14 -12.62 -13.24
CA ALA A 33 -13.28 -13.28 -12.63
C ALA A 33 -13.08 -13.49 -11.12
N ASP A 34 -11.82 -13.63 -10.69
CA ASP A 34 -11.45 -13.92 -9.31
C ASP A 34 -10.11 -13.27 -8.99
N GLY A 35 -9.86 -13.00 -7.72
CA GLY A 35 -8.59 -12.49 -7.26
C GLY A 35 -8.36 -11.00 -7.47
N ASN A 36 -9.36 -10.23 -7.88
CA ASN A 36 -9.22 -8.80 -8.12
C ASN A 36 -8.76 -8.04 -6.86
N GLY A 37 -9.34 -8.38 -5.71
CA GLY A 37 -8.98 -7.73 -4.46
C GLY A 37 -7.55 -7.97 -4.05
N ARG A 38 -7.07 -9.21 -4.20
CA ARG A 38 -5.67 -9.55 -3.89
C ARG A 38 -4.71 -8.82 -4.82
N LEU A 39 -4.99 -8.86 -6.11
CA LEU A 39 -4.14 -8.21 -7.09
C LEU A 39 -4.14 -6.69 -6.89
N GLY A 40 -5.30 -6.11 -6.63
CA GLY A 40 -5.41 -4.68 -6.38
C GLY A 40 -4.59 -4.23 -5.17
N ARG A 41 -4.65 -5.01 -4.08
CA ARG A 41 -3.86 -4.70 -2.88
C ARG A 41 -2.35 -4.87 -3.12
N LEU A 42 -1.97 -5.89 -3.88
CA LEU A 42 -0.57 -6.11 -4.25
C LEU A 42 -0.03 -4.98 -5.12
N LEU A 43 -0.81 -4.55 -6.10
CA LEU A 43 -0.43 -3.42 -6.96
C LEU A 43 -0.28 -2.13 -6.16
N MET A 44 -1.18 -1.90 -5.22
CA MET A 44 -1.11 -0.73 -4.35
C MET A 44 0.16 -0.73 -3.52
N PHE A 45 0.52 -1.88 -2.93
CA PHE A 45 1.75 -2.04 -2.17
C PHE A 45 2.98 -1.77 -3.04
N LYS A 46 3.02 -2.37 -4.21
CA LYS A 46 4.11 -2.21 -5.18
C LYS A 46 4.28 -0.76 -5.60
N GLU A 47 3.18 -0.07 -5.88
CA GLU A 47 3.25 1.31 -6.34
C GLU A 47 3.69 2.26 -5.22
N CYS A 48 3.33 1.97 -3.98
CA CYS A 48 3.88 2.71 -2.84
C CYS A 48 5.40 2.58 -2.81
N LEU A 49 5.92 1.36 -2.93
CA LEU A 49 7.38 1.14 -2.94
C LEU A 49 8.04 1.85 -4.11
N ARG A 50 7.43 1.78 -5.28
CA ARG A 50 7.98 2.40 -6.49
C ARG A 50 8.12 3.91 -6.36
N HIS A 51 7.20 4.54 -5.67
CA HIS A 51 7.18 6.00 -5.52
C HIS A 51 7.70 6.48 -4.17
N GLU A 52 8.39 5.63 -3.44
CA GLU A 52 9.00 5.96 -2.14
C GLU A 52 7.98 6.43 -1.10
N ILE A 53 6.79 5.84 -1.17
CA ILE A 53 5.71 6.06 -0.21
C ILE A 53 5.68 4.86 0.73
N THR A 54 5.52 5.10 2.01
CA THR A 54 5.41 4.01 2.99
C THR A 54 4.26 3.09 2.59
N PRO A 55 4.53 1.80 2.33
CA PRO A 55 3.47 0.87 1.98
C PRO A 55 2.66 0.48 3.21
N PHE A 56 1.59 -0.24 2.97
CA PHE A 56 0.71 -0.71 4.04
C PHE A 56 -0.05 -1.93 3.58
N ILE A 57 -0.55 -2.68 4.55
CA ILE A 57 -1.36 -3.86 4.30
C ILE A 57 -2.72 -3.62 4.94
N LEU A 58 -3.77 -3.76 4.13
CA LEU A 58 -5.14 -3.73 4.61
C LEU A 58 -5.55 -5.17 4.88
N ASP A 59 -5.71 -5.52 6.15
CA ASP A 59 -6.03 -6.88 6.54
C ASP A 59 -7.53 -7.20 6.40
N ASP A 60 -7.86 -8.49 6.48
CA ASP A 60 -9.23 -8.95 6.30
C ASP A 60 -10.18 -8.43 7.39
N LYS A 61 -9.65 -8.09 8.55
CA LYS A 61 -10.46 -7.59 9.66
C LYS A 61 -11.09 -6.23 9.35
N ARG A 62 -10.48 -5.47 8.44
CA ARG A 62 -10.93 -4.13 8.05
C ARG A 62 -11.52 -4.08 6.66
N ARG A 63 -11.81 -5.23 6.10
CA ARG A 63 -12.34 -5.34 4.74
C ARG A 63 -13.63 -4.53 4.53
N THR A 64 -14.51 -4.53 5.53
CA THR A 64 -15.76 -3.78 5.46
C THR A 64 -15.51 -2.28 5.35
N GLU A 65 -14.55 -1.75 6.12
CA GLU A 65 -14.16 -0.34 6.06
C GLU A 65 -13.55 0.01 4.72
N ASP A 66 -12.70 -0.88 4.18
CA ASP A 66 -12.07 -0.68 2.89
C ASP A 66 -13.07 -0.64 1.76
N LEU A 67 -14.02 -1.56 1.76
CA LEU A 67 -15.09 -1.61 0.76
C LEU A 67 -15.95 -0.36 0.83
N ARG A 68 -16.26 0.10 2.03
CA ARG A 68 -17.02 1.33 2.23
C ARG A 68 -16.25 2.53 1.70
N GLY A 69 -14.95 2.61 2.00
CA GLY A 69 -14.10 3.70 1.52
C GLY A 69 -14.02 3.73 0.01
N MET A 70 -13.96 2.57 -0.64
CA MET A 70 -13.96 2.49 -2.08
C MET A 70 -15.30 2.95 -2.69
N ARG A 71 -16.41 2.56 -2.08
CA ARG A 71 -17.73 2.99 -2.55
C ARG A 71 -17.94 4.49 -2.42
N GLU A 72 -17.44 5.09 -1.34
CA GLU A 72 -17.62 6.51 -1.04
C GLU A 72 -16.54 7.40 -1.63
N TRP A 73 -15.57 6.82 -2.33
CA TRP A 73 -14.38 7.53 -2.81
C TRP A 73 -14.67 8.83 -3.56
N ASP A 74 -15.66 8.82 -4.42
CA ASP A 74 -15.99 10.00 -5.21
C ASP A 74 -16.69 11.10 -4.39
N MET A 75 -17.25 10.74 -3.24
CA MET A 75 -17.98 11.66 -2.37
C MET A 75 -17.15 12.10 -1.17
N ASP A 76 -16.43 11.15 -0.56
CA ASP A 76 -15.63 11.42 0.63
C ASP A 76 -14.41 10.50 0.64
N ARG A 77 -13.26 11.04 0.30
CA ARG A 77 -12.01 10.29 0.22
C ARG A 77 -11.45 9.91 1.59
N THR A 78 -11.84 10.63 2.63
CA THR A 78 -11.32 10.37 3.98
C THR A 78 -11.71 9.00 4.51
N THR A 79 -12.82 8.45 4.06
CA THR A 79 -13.28 7.11 4.48
C THR A 79 -12.26 6.03 4.13
N LEU A 80 -11.56 6.16 3.00
CA LEU A 80 -10.49 5.23 2.62
C LEU A 80 -9.12 5.72 3.09
N PHE A 81 -8.85 7.02 3.02
CA PHE A 81 -7.56 7.58 3.43
C PHE A 81 -7.23 7.29 4.89
N THR A 82 -8.18 7.49 5.78
CA THR A 82 -7.94 7.31 7.21
C THR A 82 -7.43 5.92 7.57
N PRO A 83 -8.11 4.83 7.17
CA PRO A 83 -7.57 3.49 7.46
C PRO A 83 -6.24 3.21 6.76
N CYS A 84 -6.01 3.78 5.58
CA CYS A 84 -4.74 3.62 4.89
C CYS A 84 -3.59 4.31 5.63
N LEU A 85 -3.82 5.52 6.12
CA LEU A 85 -2.81 6.24 6.90
C LEU A 85 -2.50 5.51 8.22
N GLU A 86 -3.51 4.96 8.86
CA GLU A 86 -3.32 4.17 10.06
C GLU A 86 -2.50 2.90 9.76
N ALA A 87 -2.80 2.25 8.64
CA ALA A 87 -2.07 1.07 8.21
C ALA A 87 -0.61 1.39 7.87
N GLN A 88 -0.35 2.55 7.26
CA GLN A 88 1.02 3.02 7.01
C GLN A 88 1.79 3.19 8.31
N ALA A 89 1.17 3.80 9.32
CA ALA A 89 1.82 4.01 10.60
C ALA A 89 2.19 2.68 11.27
N ARG A 90 1.29 1.70 11.22
CA ARG A 90 1.56 0.36 11.77
C ARG A 90 2.69 -0.33 11.01
N PHE A 91 2.69 -0.24 9.70
CA PHE A 91 3.72 -0.86 8.86
C PHE A 91 5.09 -0.25 9.16
N GLN A 92 5.15 1.07 9.25
CA GLN A 92 6.40 1.78 9.52
C GLN A 92 6.96 1.38 10.91
N ALA A 93 6.10 1.28 11.91
CA ALA A 93 6.51 0.86 13.25
C ALA A 93 7.09 -0.55 13.25
N GLN A 94 6.49 -1.48 12.52
CA GLN A 94 6.98 -2.85 12.41
C GLN A 94 8.33 -2.93 11.69
N ILE A 95 8.49 -2.17 10.61
CA ILE A 95 9.75 -2.15 9.87
C ILE A 95 10.88 -1.57 10.71
N ASP A 96 10.61 -0.49 11.43
CA ASP A 96 11.61 0.12 12.28
C ASP A 96 12.07 -0.84 13.39
N LEU A 97 11.14 -1.58 13.97
CA LEU A 97 11.47 -2.58 14.97
C LEU A 97 12.33 -3.70 14.37
N GLN A 98 11.96 -4.21 13.19
CA GLN A 98 12.73 -5.24 12.51
C GLN A 98 14.15 -4.77 12.19
N LYS A 99 14.28 -3.55 11.70
CA LYS A 99 15.60 -2.98 11.39
C LYS A 99 16.46 -2.88 12.64
N LEU A 100 15.88 -2.47 13.74
CA LEU A 100 16.59 -2.42 15.01
C LEU A 100 17.05 -3.79 15.47
N GLN A 101 16.20 -4.80 15.33
CA GLN A 101 16.53 -6.16 15.71
C GLN A 101 17.64 -6.72 14.82
N GLU A 102 17.55 -6.51 13.52
CA GLU A 102 18.57 -6.93 12.56
C GLU A 102 19.90 -6.24 12.82
N TYR A 103 19.85 -4.95 13.11
CA TYR A 103 21.04 -4.18 13.44
C TYR A 103 21.71 -4.73 14.70
N ALA A 104 20.94 -4.98 15.74
CA ALA A 104 21.46 -5.51 16.99
C ALA A 104 22.12 -6.87 16.81
N GLN A 105 21.57 -7.73 15.94
CA GLN A 105 22.16 -9.04 15.63
C GLN A 105 23.42 -8.90 14.79
N ARG A 106 23.39 -8.02 13.79
CA ARG A 106 24.50 -7.83 12.86
C ARG A 106 25.75 -7.30 13.54
N TYR A 107 25.58 -6.44 14.54
CA TYR A 107 26.69 -5.76 15.19
C TYR A 107 27.03 -6.32 16.57
N LYS A 108 26.84 -7.65 16.75
CA LYS A 108 27.37 -8.35 17.93
C LYS A 108 28.89 -8.34 17.89
N PRO A 109 29.55 -8.38 19.05
CA PRO A 109 31.01 -8.41 19.06
C PRO A 109 31.64 -9.52 18.22
N THR A 110 30.98 -10.66 18.10
CA THR A 110 31.46 -11.77 17.28
C THR A 110 31.42 -11.46 15.78
N ASP A 111 30.52 -10.59 15.34
CA ASP A 111 30.35 -10.24 13.94
C ASP A 111 31.52 -9.37 13.45
N TYR A 112 32.09 -8.57 14.33
CA TYR A 112 33.23 -7.73 13.97
C TYR A 112 34.49 -8.52 13.66
N LYS A 113 34.60 -9.73 14.17
CA LYS A 113 35.80 -10.56 13.97
C LYS A 113 35.82 -11.25 12.61
N GLU A 114 34.69 -11.28 11.93
CA GLU A 114 34.56 -11.96 10.65
C GLU A 114 34.94 -11.08 9.47
N ASP A 115 35.04 -9.81 9.70
CA ASP A 115 35.45 -8.85 8.68
C ASP A 115 37.00 -8.74 8.56
#